data_607df4d091c2be4e6392fec5100c00d0
#
_entry.id   607df4d091c2be4e6392fec5100c00d0
#
_cell.length_a   1.000
_cell.length_b   1.000
_cell.length_c   1.000
_cell.angle_alpha   90.00
_cell.angle_beta   90.00
_cell.angle_gamma   90.00
#
_symmetry.space_group_name_H-M   'P 1'
#
loop_
_entity.id
_entity.type
_entity.pdbx_description
1 polymer ?
#
loop_
_entity_poly.entity_id
_entity_poly.type
_entity_poly.pdbx_seq_one_letter_code
_entity_poly.pdbx_strand_id
1 'polypeptide(L)'
;MENHSAMSAILRDRERLPELREARVPAAGSLIQIMMNIPGPCKKLDCTYELFELCIGALQEELASAACAVLSLERIDLDVGPVAYMQVSWEARALKRFCLLFEQGHPLSAYWDMDIYSPSGRAVGRREIGAPPRSCYLCSQSAKVCGSQRRHSPEELIGRMTADLTAYRQAQMGVPVERRAGT
;
A
#
# COMPACT_ATOMS: atom_id res chain seq x y z
N MET A 1 -0.42 2.64 -29.74
CA MET A 1 -1.73 3.28 -29.38
C MET A 1 -2.27 2.79 -28.05
N GLU A 2 -2.18 1.51 -27.71
CA GLU A 2 -2.69 0.94 -26.44
C GLU A 2 -2.08 1.54 -25.16
N ASN A 3 -0.77 1.78 -25.17
CA ASN A 3 -0.06 2.32 -23.99
C ASN A 3 -0.47 3.78 -23.64
N HIS A 4 -0.91 4.57 -24.63
CA HIS A 4 -1.40 5.94 -24.43
C HIS A 4 -2.82 5.94 -23.82
N SER A 5 -3.65 4.99 -24.22
CA SER A 5 -5.01 4.81 -23.68
C SER A 5 -4.98 4.38 -22.21
N ALA A 6 -4.15 3.40 -21.87
CA ALA A 6 -3.99 2.91 -20.50
C ALA A 6 -3.46 4.00 -19.54
N MET A 7 -2.46 4.77 -19.98
CA MET A 7 -1.93 5.88 -19.17
C MET A 7 -2.98 6.96 -18.92
N SER A 8 -3.79 7.29 -19.93
CA SER A 8 -4.89 8.26 -19.79
C SER A 8 -5.97 7.79 -18.82
N ALA A 9 -6.27 6.49 -18.80
CA ALA A 9 -7.22 5.90 -17.86
C ALA A 9 -6.69 5.97 -16.41
N ILE A 10 -5.44 5.61 -16.18
CA ILE A 10 -4.78 5.75 -14.87
C ILE A 10 -4.78 7.20 -14.37
N LEU A 11 -4.52 8.17 -15.25
CA LEU A 11 -4.52 9.59 -14.87
C LEU A 11 -5.94 10.06 -14.47
N ARG A 12 -6.96 9.70 -15.25
CA ARG A 12 -8.36 10.01 -14.90
C ARG A 12 -8.75 9.44 -13.54
N ASP A 13 -8.37 8.19 -13.25
CA ASP A 13 -8.67 7.59 -11.95
C ASP A 13 -7.95 8.32 -10.81
N ARG A 14 -6.68 8.72 -11.01
CA ARG A 14 -5.96 9.51 -10.01
C ARG A 14 -6.62 10.85 -9.71
N GLU A 15 -7.21 11.49 -10.72
CA GLU A 15 -7.99 12.73 -10.55
C GLU A 15 -9.30 12.50 -9.78
N ARG A 16 -9.90 11.31 -9.87
CA ARG A 16 -11.13 10.92 -9.16
C ARG A 16 -10.88 10.45 -7.72
N LEU A 17 -9.68 9.97 -7.38
CA LEU A 17 -9.38 9.46 -6.03
C LEU A 17 -9.72 10.45 -4.91
N PRO A 18 -9.49 11.78 -5.02
CA PRO A 18 -9.91 12.74 -4.00
C PRO A 18 -11.42 12.74 -3.74
N GLU A 19 -12.25 12.76 -4.77
CA GLU A 19 -13.72 12.73 -4.65
C GLU A 19 -14.20 11.40 -4.02
N LEU A 20 -13.67 10.28 -4.51
CA LEU A 20 -13.98 8.96 -3.97
C LEU A 20 -13.64 8.85 -2.48
N ARG A 21 -12.53 9.43 -2.07
CA ARG A 21 -12.10 9.49 -0.67
C ARG A 21 -12.99 10.40 0.16
N GLU A 22 -13.26 11.62 -0.30
CA GLU A 22 -14.09 12.61 0.42
C GLU A 22 -15.49 12.07 0.73
N ALA A 23 -16.08 11.34 -0.22
CA ALA A 23 -17.37 10.69 -0.03
C ALA A 23 -17.35 9.58 1.07
N ARG A 24 -16.17 9.15 1.52
CA ARG A 24 -15.97 8.04 2.45
C ARG A 24 -15.32 8.44 3.76
N VAL A 25 -14.98 9.72 3.94
CA VAL A 25 -14.46 10.23 5.21
C VAL A 25 -15.54 10.09 6.28
N PRO A 26 -15.28 9.37 7.41
CA PRO A 26 -16.27 9.22 8.46
C PRO A 26 -16.43 10.50 9.28
N ALA A 27 -17.59 10.68 9.89
CA ALA A 27 -17.84 11.82 10.81
C ALA A 27 -16.99 11.70 12.10
N ALA A 28 -16.61 10.49 12.50
CA ALA A 28 -15.74 10.20 13.64
C ALA A 28 -14.82 9.02 13.32
N GLY A 29 -13.67 8.95 13.98
CA GLY A 29 -12.65 7.94 13.71
C GLY A 29 -11.72 8.38 12.56
N SER A 30 -11.35 7.47 11.66
CA SER A 30 -10.44 7.76 10.55
C SER A 30 -10.72 6.90 9.33
N LEU A 31 -10.25 7.35 8.18
CA LEU A 31 -10.27 6.59 6.92
C LEU A 31 -8.86 6.13 6.56
N ILE A 32 -8.73 4.86 6.19
CA ILE A 32 -7.54 4.31 5.54
C ILE A 32 -7.87 4.14 4.05
N GLN A 33 -7.13 4.81 3.19
CA GLN A 33 -7.11 4.49 1.76
C GLN A 33 -5.95 3.53 1.52
N ILE A 34 -6.24 2.35 0.98
CA ILE A 34 -5.26 1.29 0.72
C ILE A 34 -5.11 1.15 -0.79
N MET A 35 -3.89 1.27 -1.26
CA MET A 35 -3.51 1.04 -2.65
C MET A 35 -2.22 0.23 -2.72
N MET A 36 -1.87 -0.23 -3.92
CA MET A 36 -0.61 -0.93 -4.14
C MET A 36 0.42 0.00 -4.81
N ASN A 37 1.64 -0.03 -4.30
CA ASN A 37 2.77 0.70 -4.88
C ASN A 37 3.38 -0.10 -6.04
N ILE A 38 2.67 -0.18 -7.16
CA ILE A 38 3.09 -0.93 -8.36
C ILE A 38 3.89 -0.01 -9.30
N PRO A 39 5.15 -0.36 -9.63
CA PRO A 39 5.96 0.41 -10.57
C PRO A 39 5.48 0.26 -12.01
N GLY A 40 5.83 1.23 -12.85
CA GLY A 40 5.52 1.20 -14.27
C GLY A 40 4.07 1.55 -14.63
N PRO A 41 3.73 1.45 -15.92
CA PRO A 41 2.42 1.84 -16.45
C PRO A 41 1.33 0.79 -16.22
N CYS A 42 1.69 -0.50 -16.09
CA CYS A 42 0.73 -1.56 -15.81
C CYS A 42 0.50 -1.67 -14.30
N LYS A 43 -0.71 -1.38 -13.85
CA LYS A 43 -1.09 -1.42 -12.42
C LYS A 43 -1.86 -2.68 -12.03
N LYS A 44 -2.42 -3.38 -12.99
CA LYS A 44 -3.23 -4.59 -12.82
C LYS A 44 -2.43 -5.83 -13.21
N LEU A 45 -1.51 -6.22 -12.35
CA LEU A 45 -0.78 -7.49 -12.44
C LEU A 45 -1.46 -8.51 -11.52
N ASP A 46 -1.36 -9.81 -11.80
CA ASP A 46 -1.92 -10.86 -10.94
C ASP A 46 -1.44 -10.71 -9.49
N CYS A 47 -0.14 -10.42 -9.30
CA CYS A 47 0.43 -10.16 -7.98
C CYS A 47 -0.12 -8.89 -7.29
N THR A 48 -0.68 -7.93 -8.03
CA THR A 48 -1.28 -6.72 -7.44
C THR A 48 -2.48 -7.05 -6.58
N TYR A 49 -3.38 -7.86 -7.11
CA TYR A 49 -4.60 -8.24 -6.39
C TYR A 49 -4.30 -9.12 -5.19
N GLU A 50 -3.36 -10.04 -5.32
CA GLU A 50 -2.95 -10.86 -4.18
C GLU A 50 -2.29 -10.03 -3.07
N LEU A 51 -1.34 -9.13 -3.41
CA LEU A 51 -0.74 -8.21 -2.46
C LEU A 51 -1.78 -7.32 -1.77
N PHE A 52 -2.82 -6.92 -2.51
CA PHE A 52 -3.91 -6.10 -2.01
C PHE A 52 -4.75 -6.85 -0.98
N GLU A 53 -5.19 -8.07 -1.27
CA GLU A 53 -5.98 -8.86 -0.33
C GLU A 53 -5.16 -9.30 0.89
N LEU A 54 -3.87 -9.63 0.71
CA LEU A 54 -2.95 -9.91 1.82
C LEU A 54 -2.80 -8.68 2.75
N CYS A 55 -2.68 -7.47 2.17
CA CYS A 55 -2.63 -6.24 2.97
C CYS A 55 -3.89 -6.06 3.81
N ILE A 56 -5.06 -6.21 3.19
CA ILE A 56 -6.35 -6.01 3.85
C ILE A 56 -6.56 -7.04 4.95
N GLY A 57 -6.31 -8.32 4.67
CA GLY A 57 -6.46 -9.40 5.65
C GLY A 57 -5.55 -9.21 6.86
N ALA A 58 -4.25 -9.02 6.62
CA ALA A 58 -3.29 -8.80 7.68
C ALA A 58 -3.59 -7.52 8.51
N LEU A 59 -4.01 -6.43 7.85
CA LEU A 59 -4.37 -5.20 8.54
C LEU A 59 -5.61 -5.38 9.42
N GLN A 60 -6.63 -6.10 8.94
CA GLN A 60 -7.84 -6.39 9.73
C GLN A 60 -7.54 -7.23 10.97
N GLU A 61 -6.67 -8.24 10.86
CA GLU A 61 -6.22 -9.07 11.98
C GLU A 61 -5.48 -8.24 13.04
N GLU A 62 -4.56 -7.38 12.61
CA GLU A 62 -3.80 -6.50 13.51
C GLU A 62 -4.69 -5.44 14.18
N LEU A 63 -5.63 -4.83 13.44
CA LEU A 63 -6.58 -3.87 14.01
C LEU A 63 -7.49 -4.56 15.04
N ALA A 64 -7.96 -5.76 14.76
CA ALA A 64 -8.77 -6.54 15.69
C ALA A 64 -7.98 -6.88 16.97
N SER A 65 -6.73 -7.31 16.83
CA SER A 65 -5.82 -7.60 17.95
C SER A 65 -5.56 -6.37 18.84
N ALA A 66 -5.56 -5.18 18.23
CA ALA A 66 -5.39 -3.91 18.92
C ALA A 66 -6.73 -3.31 19.43
N ALA A 67 -7.83 -4.05 19.36
CA ALA A 67 -9.18 -3.59 19.70
C ALA A 67 -9.63 -2.32 18.95
N CYS A 68 -9.15 -2.13 17.73
CA CYS A 68 -9.60 -1.06 16.81
C CYS A 68 -10.73 -1.58 15.93
N ALA A 69 -11.93 -1.04 16.10
CA ALA A 69 -13.08 -1.47 15.32
C ALA A 69 -12.97 -1.00 13.86
N VAL A 70 -13.11 -1.93 12.91
CA VAL A 70 -13.35 -1.63 11.50
C VAL A 70 -14.84 -1.36 11.34
N LEU A 71 -15.20 -0.14 10.96
CA LEU A 71 -16.59 0.33 10.84
C LEU A 71 -17.18 0.04 9.45
N SER A 72 -16.34 0.15 8.42
CA SER A 72 -16.71 -0.22 7.05
C SER A 72 -15.46 -0.57 6.24
N LEU A 73 -15.63 -1.35 5.18
CA LEU A 73 -14.61 -1.67 4.20
C LEU A 73 -15.26 -1.76 2.82
N GLU A 74 -14.83 -0.90 1.92
CA GLU A 74 -15.26 -0.90 0.52
C GLU A 74 -14.05 -1.12 -0.39
N ARG A 75 -14.21 -1.94 -1.45
CA ARG A 75 -13.21 -2.19 -2.48
C ARG A 75 -13.70 -1.68 -3.82
N ILE A 76 -12.84 -1.01 -4.56
CA ILE A 76 -13.13 -0.49 -5.91
C ILE A 76 -11.99 -0.92 -6.82
N ASP A 77 -12.30 -1.49 -7.97
CA ASP A 77 -11.31 -1.80 -8.99
C ASP A 77 -11.26 -0.65 -10.02
N LEU A 78 -10.12 0.03 -10.08
CA LEU A 78 -9.85 1.17 -10.96
C LEU A 78 -8.70 0.84 -11.92
N ASP A 79 -8.51 1.66 -12.96
CA ASP A 79 -7.36 1.49 -13.88
C ASP A 79 -6.02 1.76 -13.18
N VAL A 80 -6.02 2.56 -12.11
CA VAL A 80 -4.87 2.78 -11.23
C VAL A 80 -4.55 1.56 -10.35
N GLY A 81 -5.34 0.50 -10.42
CA GLY A 81 -5.29 -0.71 -9.59
C GLY A 81 -6.42 -0.77 -8.55
N PRO A 82 -6.50 -1.85 -7.77
CA PRO A 82 -7.48 -1.97 -6.71
C PRO A 82 -7.24 -0.95 -5.61
N VAL A 83 -8.33 -0.38 -5.10
CA VAL A 83 -8.35 0.60 -4.01
C VAL A 83 -9.31 0.12 -2.95
N ALA A 84 -8.93 0.18 -1.66
CA ALA A 84 -9.85 -0.01 -0.56
C ALA A 84 -9.95 1.26 0.29
N TYR A 85 -11.16 1.47 0.81
CA TYR A 85 -11.47 2.49 1.79
C TYR A 85 -11.97 1.79 3.05
N MET A 86 -11.21 1.89 4.13
CA MET A 86 -11.52 1.27 5.41
C MET A 86 -11.73 2.36 6.46
N GLN A 87 -12.94 2.45 7.02
CA GLN A 87 -13.23 3.32 8.14
C GLN A 87 -12.96 2.59 9.46
N VAL A 88 -12.29 3.25 10.39
CA VAL A 88 -11.94 2.68 11.68
C VAL A 88 -12.26 3.64 12.83
N SER A 89 -12.41 3.11 14.04
CA SER A 89 -12.81 3.89 15.22
C SER A 89 -11.71 4.78 15.80
N TRP A 90 -10.44 4.57 15.43
CA TRP A 90 -9.32 5.28 16.02
C TRP A 90 -9.08 6.66 15.39
N GLU A 91 -8.44 7.54 16.19
CA GLU A 91 -7.97 8.86 15.75
C GLU A 91 -6.80 8.72 14.75
N ALA A 92 -6.74 9.61 13.76
CA ALA A 92 -5.88 9.49 12.59
C ALA A 92 -4.37 9.46 12.90
N ARG A 93 -3.89 10.20 13.91
CA ARG A 93 -2.45 10.19 14.26
C ARG A 93 -2.05 8.90 14.99
N ALA A 94 -2.92 8.39 15.86
CA ALA A 94 -2.71 7.10 16.52
C ALA A 94 -2.72 5.98 15.50
N LEU A 95 -3.70 5.98 14.60
CA LEU A 95 -3.81 5.03 13.51
C LEU A 95 -2.58 5.09 12.58
N LYS A 96 -2.06 6.28 12.24
CA LYS A 96 -0.87 6.40 11.38
C LYS A 96 0.37 5.80 12.04
N ARG A 97 0.54 5.97 13.36
CA ARG A 97 1.64 5.31 14.11
C ARG A 97 1.49 3.80 14.09
N PHE A 98 0.29 3.31 14.32
CA PHE A 98 -0.03 1.88 14.26
C PHE A 98 0.28 1.28 12.88
N CYS A 99 -0.24 1.89 11.79
CA CYS A 99 0.03 1.44 10.43
C CYS A 99 1.53 1.46 10.10
N LEU A 100 2.30 2.42 10.66
CA LEU A 100 3.75 2.44 10.47
C LEU A 100 4.44 1.24 11.15
N LEU A 101 4.03 0.88 12.38
CA LEU A 101 4.55 -0.31 13.07
C LEU A 101 4.17 -1.60 12.33
N PHE A 102 2.93 -1.68 11.87
CA PHE A 102 2.46 -2.77 11.03
C PHE A 102 3.28 -2.91 9.74
N GLU A 103 3.55 -1.79 9.03
CA GLU A 103 4.44 -1.79 7.87
C GLU A 103 5.85 -2.31 8.21
N GLN A 104 6.39 -1.99 9.39
CA GLN A 104 7.73 -2.46 9.81
C GLN A 104 7.78 -3.96 10.13
N GLY A 105 6.67 -4.53 10.54
CA GLY A 105 6.55 -5.94 10.95
C GLY A 105 6.24 -6.91 9.81
N HIS A 106 5.78 -6.45 8.65
CA HIS A 106 5.32 -7.33 7.60
C HIS A 106 6.24 -7.35 6.36
N PRO A 107 6.66 -8.52 5.86
CA PRO A 107 7.66 -8.63 4.78
C PRO A 107 7.21 -8.05 3.43
N LEU A 108 5.91 -7.97 3.18
CA LEU A 108 5.36 -7.43 1.92
C LEU A 108 4.95 -5.97 2.00
N SER A 109 5.13 -5.32 3.14
CA SER A 109 4.66 -3.95 3.39
C SER A 109 5.28 -2.87 2.49
N ALA A 110 6.43 -3.14 1.91
CA ALA A 110 7.08 -2.23 0.95
C ALA A 110 6.20 -1.96 -0.28
N TYR A 111 5.28 -2.88 -0.60
CA TYR A 111 4.36 -2.82 -1.73
C TYR A 111 3.01 -2.19 -1.39
N TRP A 112 2.75 -1.92 -0.12
CA TRP A 112 1.49 -1.36 0.39
C TRP A 112 1.59 0.15 0.51
N ASP A 113 0.53 0.83 0.11
CA ASP A 113 0.39 2.27 0.26
C ASP A 113 -0.87 2.58 1.06
N MET A 114 -0.67 2.93 2.34
CA MET A 114 -1.74 3.20 3.29
C MET A 114 -1.73 4.67 3.68
N ASP A 115 -2.67 5.41 3.10
CA ASP A 115 -2.89 6.82 3.43
C ASP A 115 -4.01 6.96 4.46
N ILE A 116 -3.73 7.71 5.52
CA ILE A 116 -4.65 7.90 6.65
C ILE A 116 -5.23 9.31 6.58
N TYR A 117 -6.55 9.39 6.72
CA TYR A 117 -7.30 10.66 6.69
C TYR A 117 -8.14 10.83 7.96
N SER A 118 -8.10 12.05 8.52
CA SER A 118 -8.94 12.46 9.64
C SER A 118 -10.38 12.73 9.20
N PRO A 119 -11.33 12.92 10.14
CA PRO A 119 -12.72 13.30 9.82
C PRO A 119 -12.85 14.61 9.03
N SER A 120 -11.84 15.47 9.05
CA SER A 120 -11.79 16.69 8.22
C SER A 120 -11.29 16.44 6.79
N GLY A 121 -11.05 15.19 6.38
CA GLY A 121 -10.47 14.85 5.09
C GLY A 121 -8.96 15.13 4.98
N ARG A 122 -8.30 15.61 6.05
CA ARG A 122 -6.87 15.92 6.05
C ARG A 122 -6.03 14.64 6.19
N ALA A 123 -5.08 14.46 5.27
CA ALA A 123 -4.12 13.36 5.35
C ALA A 123 -3.15 13.54 6.53
N VAL A 124 -2.81 12.44 7.20
CA VAL A 124 -1.77 12.38 8.24
C VAL A 124 -0.54 11.71 7.66
N GLY A 125 0.50 12.51 7.40
CA GLY A 125 1.75 12.05 6.81
C GLY A 125 2.77 11.53 7.83
N ARG A 126 3.78 10.78 7.36
CA ARG A 126 4.89 10.28 8.18
C ARG A 126 5.60 11.40 8.93
N ARG A 127 5.80 12.57 8.30
CA ARG A 127 6.46 13.73 8.90
C ARG A 127 5.72 14.25 10.13
N GLU A 128 4.39 14.21 10.14
CA GLU A 128 3.55 14.69 11.25
C GLU A 128 3.67 13.82 12.51
N ILE A 129 4.12 12.59 12.36
CA ILE A 129 4.35 11.65 13.46
C ILE A 129 5.85 11.45 13.76
N GLY A 130 6.74 12.27 13.16
CA GLY A 130 8.18 12.20 13.35
C GLY A 130 8.85 10.99 12.70
N ALA A 131 8.19 10.32 11.74
CA ALA A 131 8.71 9.14 11.09
C ALA A 131 9.57 9.49 9.85
N PRO A 132 10.62 8.70 9.55
CA PRO A 132 11.45 8.91 8.39
C PRO A 132 10.68 8.65 7.09
N PRO A 133 11.16 9.22 5.95
CA PRO A 133 10.65 8.87 4.64
C PRO A 133 10.73 7.37 4.37
N ARG A 134 9.82 6.84 3.53
CA ARG A 134 9.85 5.44 3.10
C ARG A 134 11.14 5.15 2.33
N SER A 135 11.82 4.06 2.65
CA SER A 135 13.00 3.60 1.91
C SER A 135 12.61 2.88 0.62
N CYS A 136 13.48 2.91 -0.36
CA CYS A 136 13.37 2.06 -1.54
C CYS A 136 13.56 0.58 -1.14
N TYR A 137 12.80 -0.33 -1.72
CA TYR A 137 12.91 -1.75 -1.40
C TYR A 137 14.01 -2.50 -2.18
N LEU A 138 14.69 -1.80 -3.11
CA LEU A 138 15.87 -2.33 -3.81
C LEU A 138 17.19 -1.72 -3.31
N CYS A 139 17.16 -0.51 -2.75
CA CYS A 139 18.37 0.17 -2.28
C CYS A 139 18.10 0.98 -1.01
N SER A 140 19.15 1.51 -0.37
CA SER A 140 19.06 2.27 0.88
C SER A 140 18.56 3.71 0.74
N GLN A 141 18.30 4.19 -0.48
CA GLN A 141 17.81 5.54 -0.73
C GLN A 141 16.34 5.70 -0.37
N SER A 142 15.89 6.95 -0.15
CA SER A 142 14.47 7.20 0.01
C SER A 142 13.72 6.83 -1.29
N ALA A 143 12.54 6.21 -1.15
CA ALA A 143 11.72 5.77 -2.28
C ALA A 143 11.38 6.94 -3.23
N LYS A 144 11.16 8.14 -2.69
CA LYS A 144 10.86 9.36 -3.47
C LYS A 144 12.05 9.79 -4.33
N VAL A 145 13.26 9.80 -3.77
CA VAL A 145 14.50 10.16 -4.50
C VAL A 145 14.77 9.11 -5.58
N CYS A 146 14.70 7.83 -5.20
CA CYS A 146 14.90 6.72 -6.12
C CYS A 146 13.92 6.77 -7.31
N GLY A 147 12.63 7.00 -7.05
CA GLY A 147 11.60 7.11 -8.09
C GLY A 147 11.78 8.34 -9.00
N SER A 148 12.10 9.52 -8.43
CA SER A 148 12.33 10.74 -9.23
C SER A 148 13.55 10.64 -10.15
N GLN A 149 14.57 9.91 -9.73
CA GLN A 149 15.81 9.67 -10.49
C GLN A 149 15.71 8.44 -11.42
N ARG A 150 14.61 7.69 -11.38
CA ARG A 150 14.42 6.43 -12.13
C ARG A 150 15.60 5.48 -11.99
N ARG A 151 16.09 5.30 -10.74
CA ARG A 151 17.31 4.51 -10.45
C ARG A 151 17.17 3.03 -10.77
N HIS A 152 15.96 2.53 -10.73
CA HIS A 152 15.62 1.13 -11.03
C HIS A 152 14.58 1.10 -12.13
N SER A 153 14.69 0.12 -13.00
CA SER A 153 13.67 -0.10 -14.02
C SER A 153 12.38 -0.67 -13.40
N PRO A 154 11.23 -0.48 -14.04
CA PRO A 154 10.00 -1.12 -13.59
C PRO A 154 10.12 -2.64 -13.52
N GLU A 155 10.87 -3.25 -14.43
CA GLU A 155 11.10 -4.70 -14.52
C GLU A 155 11.87 -5.21 -13.29
N GLU A 156 12.95 -4.52 -12.87
CA GLU A 156 13.70 -4.84 -11.65
C GLU A 156 12.81 -4.76 -10.40
N LEU A 157 11.99 -3.71 -10.31
CA LEU A 157 11.08 -3.49 -9.20
C LEU A 157 9.99 -4.57 -9.15
N ILE A 158 9.38 -4.91 -10.28
CA ILE A 158 8.36 -5.97 -10.39
C ILE A 158 8.98 -7.34 -10.11
N GLY A 159 10.17 -7.61 -10.64
CA GLY A 159 10.89 -8.87 -10.39
C GLY A 159 11.14 -9.09 -8.90
N ARG A 160 11.56 -8.05 -8.17
CA ARG A 160 11.74 -8.12 -6.72
C ARG A 160 10.40 -8.36 -5.99
N MET A 161 9.36 -7.65 -6.36
CA MET A 161 8.02 -7.81 -5.77
C MET A 161 7.49 -9.22 -5.94
N THR A 162 7.61 -9.81 -7.14
CA THR A 162 7.19 -11.18 -7.44
C THR A 162 8.01 -12.20 -6.65
N ALA A 163 9.32 -11.98 -6.52
CA ALA A 163 10.20 -12.85 -5.74
C ALA A 163 9.84 -12.83 -4.25
N ASP A 164 9.60 -11.65 -3.67
CA ASP A 164 9.23 -11.52 -2.27
C ASP A 164 7.85 -12.14 -1.97
N LEU A 165 6.88 -11.98 -2.88
CA LEU A 165 5.57 -12.61 -2.77
C LEU A 165 5.69 -14.14 -2.84
N THR A 166 6.52 -14.67 -3.74
CA THR A 166 6.78 -16.11 -3.85
C THR A 166 7.42 -16.65 -2.57
N ALA A 167 8.42 -15.98 -2.03
CA ALA A 167 9.06 -16.34 -0.78
C ALA A 167 8.07 -16.33 0.40
N TYR A 168 7.19 -15.33 0.45
CA TYR A 168 6.14 -15.24 1.45
C TYR A 168 5.19 -16.45 1.39
N ARG A 169 4.70 -16.82 0.20
CA ARG A 169 3.84 -18.01 0.00
C ARG A 169 4.53 -19.29 0.48
N GLN A 170 5.81 -19.46 0.12
CA GLN A 170 6.59 -20.65 0.54
C GLN A 170 6.71 -20.72 2.07
N ALA A 171 6.98 -19.61 2.72
CA ALA A 171 7.04 -19.54 4.18
C ALA A 171 5.71 -19.90 4.84
N GLN A 172 4.58 -19.46 4.29
CA GLN A 172 3.25 -19.79 4.79
C GLN A 172 2.90 -21.29 4.62
N MET A 173 3.41 -21.92 3.57
CA MET A 173 3.21 -23.37 3.32
C MET A 173 4.18 -24.26 4.10
N GLY A 174 5.07 -23.71 4.95
CA GLY A 174 6.08 -24.46 5.69
C GLY A 174 7.22 -25.02 4.82
N VAL A 175 7.36 -24.54 3.59
CA VAL A 175 8.47 -24.91 2.70
C VAL A 175 9.71 -24.09 3.08
N PRO A 176 10.88 -24.72 3.34
CA PRO A 176 12.09 -23.98 3.66
C PRO A 176 12.47 -23.03 2.52
N VAL A 177 12.63 -21.74 2.83
CA VAL A 177 13.17 -20.77 1.87
C VAL A 177 14.67 -21.01 1.77
N GLU A 178 15.16 -21.48 0.62
CA GLU A 178 16.61 -21.53 0.35
C GLU A 178 17.16 -20.10 0.43
N ARG A 179 17.97 -19.84 1.45
CA ARG A 179 18.71 -18.59 1.56
C ARG A 179 19.69 -18.52 0.39
N ARG A 180 19.44 -17.66 -0.58
CA ARG A 180 20.46 -17.34 -1.59
C ARG A 180 21.66 -16.76 -0.83
N ALA A 181 22.77 -17.53 -0.82
CA ALA A 181 24.06 -17.06 -0.34
C ALA A 181 24.45 -15.84 -1.17
N GLY A 182 24.62 -14.69 -0.50
CA GLY A 182 25.14 -13.49 -1.14
C GLY A 182 26.58 -13.74 -1.58
N THR A 183 26.86 -13.49 -2.83
CA THR A 183 28.20 -13.23 -3.37
C THR A 183 28.43 -11.73 -3.47
#